data_3ac675db214c8dd92a7b013341440b8b
#
_entry.id   3ac675db214c8dd92a7b013341440b8b
#
_cell.length_a   1.000
_cell.length_b   1.000
_cell.length_c   1.000
_cell.angle_alpha   90.00
_cell.angle_beta   90.00
_cell.angle_gamma   90.00
#
_symmetry.space_group_name_H-M   'P 1'
#
loop_
_entity.id
_entity.type
_entity.pdbx_description
1 polymer ?
#
loop_
_entity_poly.entity_id
_entity_poly.type
_entity_poly.pdbx_seq_one_letter_code
_entity_poly.pdbx_strand_id
1 'polypeptide(L)'
;LGDVYKRQSQVYRGADLRYDLEISLEEAAKGSQTRIRIPTEINCSTCKGSGAKAGTSAKTCGTCKGSGQVRMQQGFFSVQQSCPHCHGSGKVIDDPCTDCHGRGRKRENKTLEIKIPAGVNDGDRIRLSGEGEAGVNGGPSGDLYVQITLRQHELFTRDGDDLHCEIPITMTTATLGGDIDVPTLDGTASLRIPEETQTGKIFRLRGKGVTGMRSGVAGNLYVHVVVETPVNLNSEQKELLRKFQESLGEHHSPQEGGWQQKLKNFFSS
;
A
#
# COMPACT_ATOMS: atom_id res chain seq x y z
N LEU A 1 -26.14 -40.37 31.02
CA LEU A 1 -25.92 -39.00 30.59
C LEU A 1 -25.38 -39.05 29.16
N GLY A 2 -26.32 -38.96 28.18
CA GLY A 2 -25.99 -39.06 26.78
C GLY A 2 -25.46 -37.72 26.27
N ASP A 3 -24.25 -37.72 25.74
CA ASP A 3 -23.66 -36.61 24.98
C ASP A 3 -24.51 -36.35 23.74
N VAL A 4 -25.31 -35.30 23.78
CA VAL A 4 -25.94 -34.72 22.60
C VAL A 4 -24.85 -33.99 21.80
N TYR A 5 -24.16 -34.72 20.95
CA TYR A 5 -23.24 -34.15 19.96
C TYR A 5 -24.07 -33.27 19.06
N LYS A 6 -24.04 -31.94 19.31
CA LYS A 6 -24.65 -30.92 18.47
C LYS A 6 -24.10 -31.09 17.06
N ARG A 7 -24.93 -31.56 16.13
CA ARG A 7 -24.63 -31.62 14.70
C ARG A 7 -24.33 -30.19 14.24
N GLN A 8 -23.05 -29.82 14.12
CA GLN A 8 -22.67 -28.58 13.53
C GLN A 8 -23.08 -28.60 12.05
N SER A 9 -23.96 -27.69 11.67
CA SER A 9 -24.26 -27.46 10.25
C SER A 9 -22.93 -27.09 9.57
N GLN A 10 -22.61 -27.73 8.45
CA GLN A 10 -21.40 -27.44 7.66
C GLN A 10 -21.55 -26.08 6.92
N VAL A 11 -21.67 -25.03 7.70
CA VAL A 11 -21.71 -23.66 7.24
C VAL A 11 -20.29 -23.12 7.31
N TYR A 12 -19.74 -22.73 6.17
CA TYR A 12 -18.36 -22.21 6.10
C TYR A 12 -18.38 -20.75 5.69
N ARG A 13 -17.57 -19.96 6.41
CA ARG A 13 -17.30 -18.57 6.03
C ARG A 13 -16.59 -18.54 4.67
N GLY A 14 -16.92 -17.55 3.84
CA GLY A 14 -16.23 -17.29 2.59
C GLY A 14 -14.78 -16.91 2.81
N ALA A 15 -13.96 -17.08 1.77
CA ALA A 15 -12.56 -16.70 1.83
C ALA A 15 -12.40 -15.19 1.90
N ASP A 16 -11.39 -14.75 2.64
CA ASP A 16 -10.97 -13.36 2.62
C ASP A 16 -10.20 -13.08 1.32
N LEU A 17 -10.40 -11.87 0.77
CA LEU A 17 -9.75 -11.42 -0.44
C LEU A 17 -8.69 -10.36 -0.12
N ARG A 18 -7.65 -10.31 -0.94
CA ARG A 18 -6.65 -9.25 -0.92
C ARG A 18 -6.65 -8.52 -2.26
N TYR A 19 -6.54 -7.20 -2.18
CA TYR A 19 -6.38 -6.31 -3.33
C TYR A 19 -5.27 -5.31 -3.05
N ASP A 20 -4.26 -5.23 -3.94
CA ASP A 20 -3.19 -4.25 -3.82
C ASP A 20 -3.61 -3.00 -4.63
N LEU A 21 -3.72 -1.87 -3.94
CA LEU A 21 -4.14 -0.58 -4.48
C LEU A 21 -2.96 0.37 -4.49
N GLU A 22 -2.53 0.75 -5.69
CA GLU A 22 -1.49 1.74 -5.89
C GLU A 22 -2.09 3.14 -5.94
N ILE A 23 -1.57 4.07 -5.12
CA ILE A 23 -2.01 5.47 -5.04
C ILE A 23 -0.81 6.41 -5.11
N SER A 24 -1.06 7.68 -5.46
CA SER A 24 -0.04 8.71 -5.45
C SER A 24 0.23 9.23 -4.03
N LEU A 25 1.35 9.94 -3.87
CA LEU A 25 1.71 10.57 -2.59
C LEU A 25 0.67 11.62 -2.16
N GLU A 26 0.13 12.39 -3.11
CA GLU A 26 -0.89 13.41 -2.87
C GLU A 26 -2.21 12.78 -2.43
N GLU A 27 -2.63 11.68 -3.06
CA GLU A 27 -3.82 10.93 -2.68
C GLU A 27 -3.66 10.35 -1.26
N ALA A 28 -2.48 9.86 -0.92
CA ALA A 28 -2.19 9.36 0.41
C ALA A 28 -2.17 10.47 1.46
N ALA A 29 -1.61 11.64 1.12
CA ALA A 29 -1.52 12.78 2.04
C ALA A 29 -2.87 13.44 2.32
N LYS A 30 -3.70 13.64 1.28
CA LYS A 30 -4.99 14.34 1.36
C LYS A 30 -6.17 13.43 1.61
N GLY A 31 -5.98 12.12 1.41
CA GLY A 31 -7.05 11.15 1.33
C GLY A 31 -7.77 11.22 -0.01
N SER A 32 -8.39 10.14 -0.40
CA SER A 32 -9.13 10.06 -1.67
C SER A 32 -10.26 9.05 -1.60
N GLN A 33 -11.12 9.07 -2.61
CA GLN A 33 -12.13 8.05 -2.83
C GLN A 33 -11.88 7.44 -4.21
N THR A 34 -11.76 6.13 -4.25
CA THR A 34 -11.51 5.40 -5.49
C THR A 34 -12.45 4.22 -5.63
N ARG A 35 -12.70 3.81 -6.88
CA ARG A 35 -13.50 2.62 -7.19
C ARG A 35 -12.59 1.52 -7.68
N ILE A 36 -12.69 0.38 -7.03
CA ILE A 36 -12.01 -0.83 -7.46
C ILE A 36 -12.99 -1.84 -8.00
N ARG A 37 -12.51 -2.71 -8.88
CA ARG A 37 -13.28 -3.81 -9.44
C ARG A 37 -12.57 -5.11 -9.15
N ILE A 38 -13.23 -5.98 -8.37
CA ILE A 38 -12.66 -7.24 -7.93
C ILE A 38 -13.49 -8.42 -8.45
N PRO A 39 -12.87 -9.49 -8.95
CA PRO A 39 -13.54 -10.74 -9.21
C PRO A 39 -13.80 -11.45 -7.89
N THR A 40 -15.04 -11.74 -7.56
CA THR A 40 -15.41 -12.43 -6.32
C THR A 40 -16.52 -13.42 -6.55
N GLU A 41 -16.67 -14.41 -5.68
CA GLU A 41 -17.84 -15.28 -5.62
C GLU A 41 -18.92 -14.61 -4.78
N ILE A 42 -20.06 -14.32 -5.39
CA ILE A 42 -21.23 -13.77 -4.70
C ILE A 42 -22.33 -14.84 -4.56
N ASN A 43 -23.20 -14.65 -3.59
CA ASN A 43 -24.38 -15.50 -3.49
C ASN A 43 -25.24 -15.38 -4.74
N CYS A 44 -25.65 -16.52 -5.30
CA CYS A 44 -26.56 -16.53 -6.44
C CYS A 44 -27.86 -15.82 -6.07
N SER A 45 -28.21 -14.78 -6.79
CA SER A 45 -29.41 -13.98 -6.56
C SER A 45 -30.71 -14.80 -6.69
N THR A 46 -30.74 -15.76 -7.61
CA THR A 46 -31.91 -16.60 -7.91
C THR A 46 -32.22 -17.57 -6.78
N CYS A 47 -31.20 -18.25 -6.21
CA CYS A 47 -31.41 -19.23 -5.15
C CYS A 47 -30.97 -18.71 -3.76
N LYS A 48 -30.48 -17.49 -3.64
CA LYS A 48 -30.01 -16.85 -2.41
C LYS A 48 -28.99 -17.73 -1.63
N GLY A 49 -28.10 -18.39 -2.37
CA GLY A 49 -27.06 -19.24 -1.79
C GLY A 49 -27.45 -20.68 -1.51
N SER A 50 -28.72 -21.08 -1.69
CA SER A 50 -29.20 -22.45 -1.39
C SER A 50 -28.71 -23.49 -2.42
N GLY A 51 -28.42 -23.08 -3.64
CA GLY A 51 -28.11 -23.98 -4.77
C GLY A 51 -29.33 -24.68 -5.35
N ALA A 52 -30.47 -24.67 -4.69
CA ALA A 52 -31.71 -25.31 -5.16
C ALA A 52 -32.54 -24.38 -6.04
N LYS A 53 -33.31 -24.95 -6.97
CA LYS A 53 -34.26 -24.23 -7.81
C LYS A 53 -35.29 -23.50 -6.93
N ALA A 54 -35.74 -22.34 -7.36
CA ALA A 54 -36.77 -21.57 -6.66
C ALA A 54 -38.01 -22.44 -6.36
N GLY A 55 -38.45 -22.46 -5.11
CA GLY A 55 -39.57 -23.32 -4.65
C GLY A 55 -39.16 -24.73 -4.20
N THR A 56 -37.89 -25.12 -4.33
CA THR A 56 -37.36 -26.38 -3.83
C THR A 56 -36.29 -26.12 -2.75
N SER A 57 -35.97 -27.16 -1.96
CA SER A 57 -34.95 -27.06 -0.91
C SER A 57 -34.01 -28.26 -0.96
N ALA A 58 -32.77 -28.05 -0.48
CA ALA A 58 -31.82 -29.13 -0.32
C ALA A 58 -32.33 -30.13 0.74
N LYS A 59 -32.33 -31.41 0.40
CA LYS A 59 -32.72 -32.53 1.32
C LYS A 59 -31.51 -33.06 2.08
N THR A 60 -31.73 -33.57 3.26
CA THR A 60 -30.66 -34.26 4.03
C THR A 60 -30.23 -35.53 3.27
N CYS A 61 -28.94 -35.69 3.06
CA CYS A 61 -28.40 -36.86 2.35
C CYS A 61 -28.78 -38.16 3.11
N GLY A 62 -29.50 -39.07 2.46
CA GLY A 62 -29.92 -40.33 3.03
C GLY A 62 -28.76 -41.26 3.41
N THR A 63 -27.67 -41.22 2.65
CA THR A 63 -26.50 -42.10 2.86
C THR A 63 -25.73 -41.75 4.14
N CYS A 64 -25.46 -40.47 4.39
CA CYS A 64 -24.71 -40.03 5.57
C CYS A 64 -25.59 -39.40 6.65
N LYS A 65 -26.88 -39.33 6.43
CA LYS A 65 -27.87 -38.76 7.37
C LYS A 65 -27.49 -37.32 7.81
N GLY A 66 -26.89 -36.55 6.89
CA GLY A 66 -26.49 -35.16 7.10
C GLY A 66 -25.07 -34.97 7.64
N SER A 67 -24.32 -36.04 7.97
CA SER A 67 -22.97 -35.93 8.53
C SER A 67 -21.90 -35.52 7.51
N GLY A 68 -22.18 -35.66 6.21
CA GLY A 68 -21.20 -35.43 5.14
C GLY A 68 -20.13 -36.51 5.01
N GLN A 69 -20.05 -37.44 5.97
CA GLN A 69 -19.00 -38.46 6.03
C GLN A 69 -19.62 -39.81 6.25
N VAL A 70 -18.98 -40.85 5.76
CA VAL A 70 -19.35 -42.27 6.00
C VAL A 70 -18.14 -42.97 6.60
N ARG A 71 -18.44 -43.93 7.53
CA ARG A 71 -17.41 -44.81 8.07
C ARG A 71 -17.39 -46.07 7.24
N MET A 72 -16.24 -46.40 6.69
CA MET A 72 -15.99 -47.68 6.04
C MET A 72 -15.09 -48.52 6.94
N GLN A 73 -15.50 -49.74 7.21
CA GLN A 73 -14.71 -50.71 7.94
C GLN A 73 -13.87 -51.53 6.95
N GLN A 74 -12.56 -51.42 7.05
CA GLN A 74 -11.63 -52.26 6.29
C GLN A 74 -10.84 -53.11 7.28
N GLY A 75 -11.29 -54.31 7.48
CA GLY A 75 -10.76 -55.21 8.51
C GLY A 75 -10.92 -54.64 9.92
N PHE A 76 -9.85 -54.52 10.68
CA PHE A 76 -9.86 -53.96 12.05
C PHE A 76 -9.83 -52.43 12.11
N PHE A 77 -9.66 -51.73 10.97
CA PHE A 77 -9.57 -50.27 10.92
C PHE A 77 -10.88 -49.65 10.43
N SER A 78 -11.31 -48.59 11.11
CA SER A 78 -12.43 -47.74 10.69
C SER A 78 -11.89 -46.49 10.06
N VAL A 79 -12.08 -46.32 8.75
CA VAL A 79 -11.66 -45.12 8.00
C VAL A 79 -12.88 -44.22 7.77
N GLN A 80 -12.74 -42.96 8.10
CA GLN A 80 -13.75 -41.93 7.86
C GLN A 80 -13.48 -41.28 6.49
N GLN A 81 -14.46 -41.38 5.59
CA GLN A 81 -14.34 -40.84 4.22
C GLN A 81 -15.50 -39.91 3.91
N SER A 82 -15.27 -38.92 3.05
CA SER A 82 -16.33 -38.04 2.52
C SER A 82 -17.43 -38.88 1.87
N CYS A 83 -18.68 -38.57 2.18
CA CYS A 83 -19.82 -39.30 1.64
C CYS A 83 -19.83 -39.21 0.08
N PRO A 84 -19.79 -40.32 -0.62
CA PRO A 84 -19.73 -40.33 -2.10
C PRO A 84 -20.98 -39.76 -2.76
N HIS A 85 -22.11 -39.74 -2.05
CA HIS A 85 -23.38 -39.28 -2.59
C HIS A 85 -23.55 -37.75 -2.49
N CYS A 86 -23.11 -37.15 -1.40
CA CYS A 86 -23.21 -35.71 -1.20
C CYS A 86 -21.86 -34.98 -1.24
N HIS A 87 -20.77 -35.68 -1.53
CA HIS A 87 -19.42 -35.17 -1.62
C HIS A 87 -19.00 -34.29 -0.42
N GLY A 88 -19.46 -34.68 0.78
CA GLY A 88 -19.13 -33.99 2.01
C GLY A 88 -20.14 -32.92 2.44
N SER A 89 -21.07 -32.49 1.61
CA SER A 89 -22.03 -31.40 1.92
C SER A 89 -23.10 -31.79 2.96
N GLY A 90 -23.35 -33.09 3.17
CA GLY A 90 -24.44 -33.59 4.02
C GLY A 90 -25.84 -33.40 3.46
N LYS A 91 -25.96 -32.68 2.32
CA LYS A 91 -27.24 -32.39 1.66
C LYS A 91 -27.19 -32.79 0.18
N VAL A 92 -28.35 -33.08 -0.38
CA VAL A 92 -28.52 -33.39 -1.82
C VAL A 92 -29.56 -32.44 -2.39
N ILE A 93 -29.28 -31.90 -3.57
CA ILE A 93 -30.17 -31.00 -4.31
C ILE A 93 -30.69 -31.82 -5.50
N ASP A 94 -31.97 -32.17 -5.49
CA ASP A 94 -32.59 -32.94 -6.58
C ASP A 94 -32.79 -32.03 -7.80
N ASP A 95 -33.24 -30.79 -7.56
CA ASP A 95 -33.47 -29.78 -8.62
C ASP A 95 -32.45 -28.64 -8.42
N PRO A 96 -31.30 -28.65 -9.12
CA PRO A 96 -30.33 -27.61 -9.02
C PRO A 96 -30.80 -26.28 -9.63
N CYS A 97 -30.40 -25.18 -9.02
CA CYS A 97 -30.63 -23.85 -9.56
C CYS A 97 -29.96 -23.72 -10.95
N THR A 98 -30.73 -23.31 -11.96
CA THR A 98 -30.25 -23.18 -13.33
C THR A 98 -29.13 -22.17 -13.50
N ASP A 99 -29.13 -21.17 -12.70
CA ASP A 99 -28.16 -20.05 -12.76
C ASP A 99 -26.79 -20.38 -12.18
N CYS A 100 -26.72 -21.09 -11.05
CA CYS A 100 -25.48 -21.44 -10.38
C CYS A 100 -25.14 -22.95 -10.46
N HIS A 101 -25.98 -23.73 -11.13
CA HIS A 101 -25.82 -25.18 -11.32
C HIS A 101 -25.57 -25.93 -9.99
N GLY A 102 -26.36 -25.59 -8.98
CA GLY A 102 -26.28 -26.22 -7.66
C GLY A 102 -25.23 -25.66 -6.70
N ARG A 103 -24.32 -24.78 -7.17
CA ARG A 103 -23.22 -24.25 -6.36
C ARG A 103 -23.65 -23.21 -5.32
N GLY A 104 -24.80 -22.57 -5.49
CA GLY A 104 -25.28 -21.49 -4.61
C GLY A 104 -24.55 -20.16 -4.79
N ARG A 105 -23.43 -20.13 -5.53
CA ARG A 105 -22.58 -18.97 -5.75
C ARG A 105 -22.29 -18.76 -7.22
N LYS A 106 -22.03 -17.50 -7.59
CA LYS A 106 -21.63 -17.10 -8.95
C LYS A 106 -20.38 -16.24 -8.89
N ARG A 107 -19.51 -16.40 -9.87
CA ARG A 107 -18.36 -15.51 -10.03
C ARG A 107 -18.81 -14.24 -10.74
N GLU A 108 -18.57 -13.09 -10.09
CA GLU A 108 -18.93 -11.78 -10.63
C GLU A 108 -17.86 -10.75 -10.29
N ASN A 109 -17.75 -9.72 -11.17
CA ASN A 109 -16.89 -8.58 -10.87
C ASN A 109 -17.70 -7.56 -10.08
N LYS A 110 -17.36 -7.40 -8.80
CA LYS A 110 -17.99 -6.42 -7.90
C LYS A 110 -17.22 -5.11 -7.95
N THR A 111 -17.93 -3.99 -8.13
CA THR A 111 -17.33 -2.66 -8.02
C THR A 111 -17.59 -2.12 -6.64
N LEU A 112 -16.53 -1.75 -5.94
CA LEU A 112 -16.59 -1.20 -4.58
C LEU A 112 -15.97 0.18 -4.56
N GLU A 113 -16.57 1.09 -3.82
CA GLU A 113 -16.02 2.40 -3.52
C GLU A 113 -15.26 2.35 -2.20
N ILE A 114 -14.00 2.78 -2.23
CA ILE A 114 -13.10 2.77 -1.08
C ILE A 114 -12.76 4.20 -0.71
N LYS A 115 -12.94 4.52 0.55
CA LYS A 115 -12.48 5.78 1.13
C LYS A 115 -11.10 5.55 1.74
N ILE A 116 -10.10 6.22 1.18
CA ILE A 116 -8.72 6.21 1.67
C ILE A 116 -8.57 7.39 2.63
N PRO A 117 -8.26 7.14 3.91
CA PRO A 117 -8.06 8.22 4.88
C PRO A 117 -6.81 9.04 4.56
N ALA A 118 -6.81 10.31 4.91
CA ALA A 118 -5.63 11.15 4.80
C ALA A 118 -4.51 10.66 5.73
N GLY A 119 -3.27 10.73 5.26
CA GLY A 119 -2.10 10.34 6.03
C GLY A 119 -1.78 8.83 5.99
N VAL A 120 -2.49 8.04 5.17
CA VAL A 120 -2.22 6.61 5.02
C VAL A 120 -0.77 6.35 4.58
N ASN A 121 -0.15 5.32 5.16
CA ASN A 121 1.23 4.93 4.86
C ASN A 121 1.30 3.81 3.83
N ASP A 122 2.49 3.65 3.24
CA ASP A 122 2.80 2.48 2.44
C ASP A 122 2.66 1.20 3.27
N GLY A 123 2.03 0.17 2.70
CA GLY A 123 1.75 -1.10 3.37
C GLY A 123 0.56 -1.09 4.32
N ASP A 124 -0.11 0.04 4.55
CA ASP A 124 -1.34 0.09 5.35
C ASP A 124 -2.45 -0.74 4.70
N ARG A 125 -3.34 -1.29 5.54
CA ARG A 125 -4.43 -2.16 5.10
C ARG A 125 -5.78 -1.60 5.53
N ILE A 126 -6.68 -1.49 4.56
CA ILE A 126 -8.08 -1.12 4.78
C ILE A 126 -8.92 -2.39 4.70
N ARG A 127 -9.66 -2.71 5.77
CA ARG A 127 -10.57 -3.86 5.80
C ARG A 127 -11.97 -3.42 5.44
N LEU A 128 -12.54 -4.05 4.43
CA LEU A 128 -13.94 -3.94 4.06
C LEU A 128 -14.66 -5.22 4.48
N SER A 129 -15.41 -5.14 5.58
CA SER A 129 -16.06 -6.31 6.18
C SER A 129 -17.18 -6.85 5.29
N GLY A 130 -17.19 -8.17 5.08
CA GLY A 130 -18.19 -8.86 4.28
C GLY A 130 -18.05 -8.70 2.77
N GLU A 131 -16.97 -8.07 2.29
CA GLU A 131 -16.69 -7.83 0.87
C GLU A 131 -15.75 -8.87 0.23
N GLY A 132 -15.44 -9.95 0.96
CA GLY A 132 -14.74 -11.12 0.46
C GLY A 132 -15.65 -12.06 -0.32
N GLU A 133 -15.24 -13.31 -0.49
CA GLU A 133 -16.07 -14.32 -1.15
C GLU A 133 -17.30 -14.68 -0.33
N ALA A 134 -18.38 -15.04 -1.00
CA ALA A 134 -19.58 -15.58 -0.36
C ALA A 134 -19.31 -16.89 0.36
N GLY A 135 -19.90 -17.06 1.53
CA GLY A 135 -19.79 -18.30 2.29
C GLY A 135 -20.50 -19.47 1.61
N VAL A 136 -20.20 -20.66 2.11
CA VAL A 136 -20.79 -21.91 1.63
C VAL A 136 -21.98 -22.30 2.52
N ASN A 137 -23.04 -22.85 1.93
CA ASN A 137 -24.26 -23.30 2.65
C ASN A 137 -24.92 -22.22 3.50
N GLY A 138 -24.92 -20.96 3.03
CA GLY A 138 -25.49 -19.82 3.75
C GLY A 138 -24.56 -19.27 4.84
N GLY A 139 -23.27 -19.57 4.78
CA GLY A 139 -22.26 -18.99 5.64
C GLY A 139 -22.03 -17.51 5.37
N PRO A 140 -21.45 -16.78 6.33
CA PRO A 140 -21.13 -15.37 6.13
C PRO A 140 -20.03 -15.20 5.08
N SER A 141 -20.04 -14.07 4.39
CA SER A 141 -18.93 -13.71 3.48
C SER A 141 -17.63 -13.48 4.24
N GLY A 142 -16.50 -13.64 3.55
CA GLY A 142 -15.21 -13.20 4.02
C GLY A 142 -15.08 -11.67 3.99
N ASP A 143 -13.91 -11.16 4.27
CA ASP A 143 -13.57 -9.75 4.22
C ASP A 143 -12.65 -9.45 3.03
N LEU A 144 -12.64 -8.21 2.58
CA LEU A 144 -11.66 -7.74 1.61
C LEU A 144 -10.62 -6.88 2.33
N TYR A 145 -9.36 -7.23 2.16
CA TYR A 145 -8.22 -6.44 2.63
C TYR A 145 -7.59 -5.71 1.45
N VAL A 146 -7.71 -4.40 1.46
CA VAL A 146 -7.06 -3.52 0.48
C VAL A 146 -5.74 -3.07 1.07
N GLN A 147 -4.64 -3.51 0.48
CA GLN A 147 -3.31 -3.09 0.85
C GLN A 147 -2.92 -1.88 0.01
N ILE A 148 -2.51 -0.81 0.67
CA ILE A 148 -2.07 0.42 0.03
C ILE A 148 -0.61 0.27 -0.36
N THR A 149 -0.28 0.65 -1.59
CA THR A 149 1.09 0.78 -2.09
C THR A 149 1.27 2.18 -2.63
N LEU A 150 2.28 2.90 -2.14
CA LEU A 150 2.58 4.23 -2.62
C LEU A 150 3.43 4.17 -3.90
N ARG A 151 2.98 4.90 -4.92
CA ARG A 151 3.79 5.12 -6.11
C ARG A 151 5.00 5.98 -5.77
N GLN A 152 6.15 5.62 -6.31
CA GLN A 152 7.35 6.46 -6.21
C GLN A 152 7.06 7.84 -6.79
N HIS A 153 7.36 8.89 -6.00
CA HIS A 153 7.17 10.27 -6.43
C HIS A 153 8.48 10.83 -7.03
N GLU A 154 8.35 11.68 -8.07
CA GLU A 154 9.52 12.21 -8.79
C GLU A 154 10.37 13.17 -7.93
N LEU A 155 9.72 13.95 -7.07
CA LEU A 155 10.39 15.01 -6.29
C LEU A 155 10.54 14.65 -4.82
N PHE A 156 9.67 13.83 -4.27
CA PHE A 156 9.60 13.59 -2.84
C PHE A 156 9.87 12.14 -2.46
N THR A 157 10.64 11.97 -1.41
CA THR A 157 10.75 10.69 -0.67
C THR A 157 10.05 10.86 0.67
N ARG A 158 9.18 9.94 1.03
CA ARG A 158 8.44 9.98 2.30
C ARG A 158 9.13 9.10 3.34
N ASP A 159 9.31 9.64 4.54
CA ASP A 159 9.77 8.92 5.73
C ASP A 159 8.80 9.18 6.90
N GLY A 160 7.93 8.23 7.16
CA GLY A 160 6.83 8.41 8.11
C GLY A 160 5.90 9.55 7.71
N ASP A 161 5.83 10.61 8.53
CA ASP A 161 5.04 11.81 8.25
C ASP A 161 5.89 12.92 7.59
N ASP A 162 7.21 12.76 7.57
CA ASP A 162 8.13 13.72 6.97
C ASP A 162 8.34 13.45 5.48
N LEU A 163 8.70 14.49 4.75
CA LEU A 163 9.06 14.45 3.33
C LEU A 163 10.49 14.94 3.14
N HIS A 164 11.16 14.38 2.16
CA HIS A 164 12.48 14.78 1.71
C HIS A 164 12.43 15.12 0.24
N CYS A 165 13.07 16.21 -0.15
CA CYS A 165 13.32 16.54 -1.56
C CYS A 165 14.75 17.04 -1.73
N GLU A 166 15.31 16.82 -2.92
CA GLU A 166 16.60 17.33 -3.32
C GLU A 166 16.39 18.48 -4.30
N ILE A 167 17.05 19.61 -4.02
CA ILE A 167 16.92 20.81 -4.86
C ILE A 167 18.29 21.28 -5.30
N PRO A 168 18.56 21.32 -6.61
CA PRO A 168 19.76 21.95 -7.13
C PRO A 168 19.66 23.48 -7.00
N ILE A 169 20.70 24.10 -6.49
CA ILE A 169 20.85 25.56 -6.46
C ILE A 169 22.12 25.97 -7.20
N THR A 170 22.11 27.15 -7.80
CA THR A 170 23.29 27.63 -8.47
C THR A 170 24.44 27.94 -7.49
N MET A 171 25.67 27.81 -7.95
CA MET A 171 26.87 28.21 -7.18
C MET A 171 26.78 29.64 -6.66
N THR A 172 26.21 30.55 -7.45
CA THR A 172 26.05 31.96 -7.06
C THR A 172 25.03 32.12 -5.93
N THR A 173 23.88 31.45 -6.01
CA THR A 173 22.89 31.44 -4.92
C THR A 173 23.46 30.81 -3.65
N ALA A 174 24.23 29.73 -3.78
CA ALA A 174 24.88 29.08 -2.62
C ALA A 174 25.87 30.01 -1.93
N THR A 175 26.64 30.83 -2.72
CA THR A 175 27.66 31.70 -2.20
C THR A 175 27.10 33.02 -1.65
N LEU A 176 26.19 33.66 -2.37
CA LEU A 176 25.69 35.01 -2.06
C LEU A 176 24.39 35.01 -1.26
N GLY A 177 23.78 33.81 -1.05
CA GLY A 177 22.46 33.72 -0.52
C GLY A 177 21.36 34.07 -1.53
N GLY A 178 20.12 33.97 -1.12
CA GLY A 178 18.95 34.29 -1.93
C GLY A 178 17.72 33.51 -1.53
N ASP A 179 16.61 33.82 -2.17
CA ASP A 179 15.36 33.10 -1.96
C ASP A 179 15.12 32.15 -3.13
N ILE A 180 14.67 30.94 -2.84
CA ILE A 180 14.29 29.93 -3.83
C ILE A 180 12.88 29.45 -3.58
N ASP A 181 12.19 29.03 -4.62
CA ASP A 181 10.89 28.39 -4.51
C ASP A 181 11.05 26.89 -4.38
N VAL A 182 10.45 26.33 -3.33
CA VAL A 182 10.48 24.90 -2.99
C VAL A 182 9.09 24.32 -3.24
N PRO A 183 8.96 23.21 -4.00
CA PRO A 183 7.68 22.52 -4.14
C PRO A 183 7.24 21.94 -2.81
N THR A 184 5.93 21.96 -2.56
CA THR A 184 5.27 21.31 -1.42
C THR A 184 4.01 20.59 -1.91
N LEU A 185 3.41 19.73 -1.08
CA LEU A 185 2.14 19.07 -1.43
C LEU A 185 0.96 20.06 -1.65
N ASP A 186 1.10 21.30 -1.16
CA ASP A 186 0.05 22.33 -1.25
C ASP A 186 0.40 23.48 -2.18
N GLY A 187 1.46 23.35 -2.98
CA GLY A 187 1.95 24.38 -3.88
C GLY A 187 3.43 24.68 -3.68
N THR A 188 3.83 25.93 -3.67
CA THR A 188 5.22 26.36 -3.48
C THR A 188 5.41 27.10 -2.16
N ALA A 189 6.59 26.98 -1.58
CA ALA A 189 7.01 27.74 -0.40
C ALA A 189 8.34 28.43 -0.70
N SER A 190 8.50 29.69 -0.29
CA SER A 190 9.79 30.36 -0.40
C SER A 190 10.74 29.91 0.72
N LEU A 191 11.96 29.57 0.35
CA LEU A 191 13.04 29.18 1.25
C LEU A 191 14.21 30.13 1.08
N ARG A 192 14.60 30.79 2.16
CA ARG A 192 15.79 31.63 2.18
C ARG A 192 17.05 30.79 2.37
N ILE A 193 17.94 30.86 1.39
CA ILE A 193 19.26 30.26 1.41
C ILE A 193 20.24 31.29 2.00
N PRO A 194 20.88 31.00 3.15
CA PRO A 194 21.95 31.86 3.68
C PRO A 194 23.15 31.87 2.75
N GLU A 195 23.95 32.96 2.83
CA GLU A 195 25.28 33.01 2.22
C GLU A 195 26.15 31.84 2.68
N GLU A 196 27.10 31.41 1.85
CA GLU A 196 28.07 30.36 2.12
C GLU A 196 27.43 28.97 2.35
N THR A 197 26.21 28.76 1.83
CA THR A 197 25.54 27.46 1.93
C THR A 197 26.30 26.39 1.13
N GLN A 198 26.70 25.32 1.83
CA GLN A 198 27.41 24.20 1.23
C GLN A 198 26.44 23.12 0.69
N THR A 199 26.90 22.34 -0.29
CA THR A 199 26.18 21.17 -0.77
C THR A 199 25.95 20.18 0.37
N GLY A 200 24.78 19.52 0.39
CA GLY A 200 24.39 18.62 1.46
C GLY A 200 23.76 19.30 2.69
N LYS A 201 23.67 20.65 2.69
CA LYS A 201 22.92 21.37 3.72
C LYS A 201 21.45 21.01 3.65
N ILE A 202 20.85 20.76 4.80
CA ILE A 202 19.43 20.40 4.93
C ILE A 202 18.68 21.54 5.59
N PHE A 203 17.62 21.99 4.94
CA PHE A 203 16.68 22.97 5.49
C PHE A 203 15.37 22.28 5.84
N ARG A 204 14.76 22.68 6.96
CA ARG A 204 13.50 22.13 7.43
C ARG A 204 12.37 23.14 7.30
N LEU A 205 11.39 22.83 6.48
CA LEU A 205 10.12 23.54 6.38
C LEU A 205 9.09 22.86 7.30
N ARG A 206 8.78 23.48 8.42
CA ARG A 206 7.89 22.93 9.45
C ARG A 206 6.46 22.83 8.92
N GLY A 207 5.79 21.70 9.22
CA GLY A 207 4.39 21.47 8.85
C GLY A 207 4.13 21.35 7.35
N LYS A 208 5.17 21.08 6.54
CA LYS A 208 5.06 20.88 5.09
C LYS A 208 5.23 19.41 4.67
N GLY A 209 5.23 18.50 5.62
CA GLY A 209 5.13 17.06 5.40
C GLY A 209 3.69 16.57 5.28
N VAL A 210 3.48 15.28 5.46
CA VAL A 210 2.17 14.63 5.47
C VAL A 210 1.54 14.77 6.86
N THR A 211 0.23 14.98 6.94
CA THR A 211 -0.48 14.92 8.22
C THR A 211 -0.69 13.46 8.60
N GLY A 212 -0.05 13.01 9.67
CA GLY A 212 -0.15 11.63 10.11
C GLY A 212 -1.57 11.22 10.49
N MET A 213 -2.03 10.08 9.99
CA MET A 213 -3.39 9.57 10.19
C MET A 213 -3.73 9.39 11.68
N ARG A 214 -2.76 9.00 12.52
CA ARG A 214 -2.94 8.75 13.95
C ARG A 214 -2.62 9.96 14.82
N SER A 215 -1.59 10.72 14.44
CA SER A 215 -1.11 11.88 15.21
C SER A 215 -1.98 13.12 14.98
N GLY A 216 -2.56 13.25 13.78
CA GLY A 216 -3.23 14.47 13.33
C GLY A 216 -2.28 15.66 13.17
N VAL A 217 -0.96 15.44 13.32
CA VAL A 217 0.07 16.47 13.23
C VAL A 217 0.76 16.37 11.89
N ALA A 218 0.97 17.51 11.24
CA ALA A 218 1.73 17.56 10.00
C ALA A 218 3.23 17.38 10.27
N GLY A 219 3.86 16.49 9.52
CA GLY A 219 5.31 16.33 9.49
C GLY A 219 6.01 17.52 8.84
N ASN A 220 7.29 17.40 8.59
CA ASN A 220 8.12 18.45 8.01
C ASN A 220 8.52 18.08 6.58
N LEU A 221 8.94 19.08 5.81
CA LEU A 221 9.66 18.87 4.56
C LEU A 221 11.14 19.22 4.78
N TYR A 222 12.00 18.24 4.53
CA TYR A 222 13.45 18.40 4.55
C TYR A 222 13.96 18.60 3.13
N VAL A 223 14.53 19.78 2.90
CA VAL A 223 15.09 20.19 1.61
C VAL A 223 16.58 19.96 1.64
N HIS A 224 17.07 19.03 0.85
CA HIS A 224 18.47 18.72 0.66
C HIS A 224 19.00 19.56 -0.49
N VAL A 225 19.95 20.46 -0.20
CA VAL A 225 20.52 21.35 -1.20
C VAL A 225 21.73 20.70 -1.86
N VAL A 226 21.73 20.70 -3.20
CA VAL A 226 22.86 20.29 -4.03
C VAL A 226 23.33 21.51 -4.82
N VAL A 227 24.60 21.88 -4.65
CA VAL A 227 25.17 23.03 -5.41
C VAL A 227 25.55 22.56 -6.81
N GLU A 228 24.92 23.16 -7.80
CA GLU A 228 25.21 22.87 -9.20
C GLU A 228 26.34 23.76 -9.74
N THR A 229 27.32 23.11 -10.34
CA THR A 229 28.39 23.81 -11.07
C THR A 229 27.91 24.19 -12.47
N PRO A 230 28.05 25.45 -12.88
CA PRO A 230 27.58 25.91 -14.20
C PRO A 230 28.37 25.24 -15.34
N VAL A 231 27.63 24.84 -16.39
CA VAL A 231 28.16 24.20 -17.61
C VAL A 231 27.99 25.09 -18.83
N ASN A 232 28.65 24.77 -19.94
CA ASN A 232 28.55 25.47 -21.23
C ASN A 232 28.90 26.99 -21.17
N LEU A 233 29.86 27.33 -20.30
CA LEU A 233 30.29 28.72 -20.14
C LEU A 233 30.95 29.29 -21.41
N ASN A 234 30.61 30.52 -21.75
CA ASN A 234 31.29 31.28 -22.80
C ASN A 234 32.67 31.81 -22.34
N SER A 235 33.43 32.44 -23.23
CA SER A 235 34.78 32.91 -22.93
C SER A 235 34.81 34.02 -21.87
N GLU A 236 33.85 34.92 -21.87
CA GLU A 236 33.73 36.01 -20.90
C GLU A 236 33.41 35.43 -19.46
N GLN A 237 32.49 34.52 -19.38
CA GLN A 237 32.15 33.87 -18.10
C GLN A 237 33.32 33.10 -17.52
N LYS A 238 34.10 32.41 -18.36
CA LYS A 238 35.32 31.73 -17.92
C LYS A 238 36.37 32.71 -17.40
N GLU A 239 36.51 33.88 -18.06
CA GLU A 239 37.43 34.91 -17.63
C GLU A 239 37.03 35.52 -16.27
N LEU A 240 35.74 35.78 -16.05
CA LEU A 240 35.22 36.22 -14.75
C LEU A 240 35.50 35.22 -13.63
N LEU A 241 35.32 33.93 -13.89
CA LEU A 241 35.64 32.89 -12.91
C LEU A 241 37.13 32.82 -12.62
N ARG A 242 38.02 33.01 -13.61
CA ARG A 242 39.48 33.06 -13.35
C ARG A 242 39.83 34.25 -12.46
N LYS A 243 39.32 35.44 -12.75
CA LYS A 243 39.53 36.62 -11.91
C LYS A 243 38.99 36.43 -10.50
N PHE A 244 37.84 35.78 -10.36
CA PHE A 244 37.32 35.44 -9.05
C PHE A 244 38.26 34.48 -8.31
N GLN A 245 38.72 33.41 -8.98
CA GLN A 245 39.68 32.46 -8.41
C GLN A 245 40.97 33.13 -7.97
N GLU A 246 41.53 34.05 -8.74
CA GLU A 246 42.73 34.81 -8.41
C GLU A 246 42.56 35.74 -7.20
N SER A 247 41.31 36.17 -6.92
CA SER A 247 40.99 37.02 -5.76
C SER A 247 40.83 36.22 -4.46
N LEU A 248 40.69 34.86 -4.54
CA LEU A 248 40.52 33.99 -3.37
C LEU A 248 41.86 33.74 -2.63
N GLY A 249 41.84 33.84 -1.31
CA GLY A 249 42.94 33.39 -0.44
C GLY A 249 42.69 31.98 0.10
N GLU A 250 43.68 31.40 0.79
CA GLU A 250 43.64 30.06 1.34
C GLU A 250 42.47 29.82 2.30
N HIS A 251 41.97 30.83 2.98
CA HIS A 251 40.88 30.75 3.94
C HIS A 251 39.49 30.64 3.30
N HIS A 252 39.35 30.88 2.00
CA HIS A 252 38.06 30.81 1.31
C HIS A 252 37.67 29.38 0.90
N SER A 253 38.61 28.42 0.95
CA SER A 253 38.37 27.01 0.63
C SER A 253 38.87 26.09 1.79
N PRO A 254 38.26 26.17 3.00
CA PRO A 254 38.77 25.47 4.17
C PRO A 254 38.74 23.94 4.06
N GLN A 255 37.81 23.39 3.29
CA GLN A 255 37.74 21.94 3.05
C GLN A 255 38.89 21.44 2.18
N GLU A 256 39.26 22.20 1.13
CA GLU A 256 40.39 21.90 0.28
C GLU A 256 41.71 21.98 1.07
N GLY A 257 41.91 23.05 1.83
CA GLY A 257 43.06 23.21 2.71
C GLY A 257 43.18 22.08 3.75
N GLY A 258 42.07 21.70 4.36
CA GLY A 258 42.02 20.58 5.29
C GLY A 258 42.35 19.23 4.65
N TRP A 259 41.93 19.01 3.42
CA TRP A 259 42.25 17.82 2.65
C TRP A 259 43.75 17.78 2.29
N GLN A 260 44.29 18.87 1.78
CA GLN A 260 45.72 18.99 1.46
C GLN A 260 46.60 18.72 2.68
N GLN A 261 46.22 19.20 3.87
CA GLN A 261 46.95 18.90 5.09
C GLN A 261 46.89 17.42 5.48
N LYS A 262 45.75 16.79 5.35
CA LYS A 262 45.59 15.33 5.58
C LYS A 262 46.44 14.52 4.62
N LEU A 263 46.51 14.94 3.35
CA LEU A 263 47.32 14.30 2.31
C LEU A 263 48.82 14.39 2.67
N LYS A 264 49.29 15.56 3.05
CA LYS A 264 50.69 15.74 3.50
C LYS A 264 51.02 14.85 4.69
N ASN A 265 50.16 14.76 5.69
CA ASN A 265 50.38 13.95 6.86
C ASN A 265 50.40 12.44 6.51
N PHE A 266 49.58 11.99 5.56
CA PHE A 266 49.55 10.60 5.13
C PHE A 266 50.86 10.15 4.46
N PHE A 267 51.49 11.00 3.67
CA PHE A 267 52.76 10.70 3.01
C PHE A 267 54.01 10.99 3.88
N SER A 268 53.81 11.61 5.05
CA SER A 268 54.89 11.92 5.98
C SER A 268 55.03 10.87 7.13
N SER A 269 54.11 9.91 7.15
CA SER A 269 54.12 8.74 8.06
C SER A 269 54.73 7.53 7.36
#